data_ae65371df4e6c58677060c03462cf0bd
#
_entry.id   ae65371df4e6c58677060c03462cf0bd
#
_cell.length_a   1.000
_cell.length_b   1.000
_cell.length_c   1.000
_cell.angle_alpha   90.00
_cell.angle_beta   90.00
_cell.angle_gamma   90.00
#
_symmetry.space_group_name_H-M   'P 1'
#
loop_
_entity.id
_entity.type
_entity.pdbx_description
1 polymer ?
#
loop_
_entity_poly.entity_id
_entity_poly.type
_entity_poly.pdbx_seq_one_letter_code
_entity_poly.pdbx_strand_id
1 'polypeptide(L)'
;MTLEKNYKVKVLEQDHTKCESIAKDLNKAIVLKGSGSDEELLRSENIENIDVFCALTNDDETNIMSAFLAKKLGAKKTLIILNNYSYINILPKSFVDLPLSPQRMTVSLVMQHLTSVDMPQEVLLKMNSGVEALEGVIHFNNDTKDLFGSKYVLLPLPENSVLGSIYRNGKNIIPSDDLTIERDDHLIVFINGKTDKLSLIHI
;
A
#
# COMPACT_ATOMS: atom_id res chain seq x y z
N MET A 1 -20.64 0.53 6.13
CA MET A 1 -19.21 0.87 6.06
C MET A 1 -18.41 0.01 7.03
N THR A 2 -17.21 -0.45 6.66
CA THR A 2 -16.48 -1.45 7.48
C THR A 2 -15.70 -0.80 8.64
N LEU A 3 -15.21 0.43 8.44
CA LEU A 3 -14.34 1.12 9.40
C LEU A 3 -15.03 1.48 10.72
N GLU A 4 -16.27 1.93 10.69
CA GLU A 4 -17.00 2.34 11.91
C GLU A 4 -17.28 1.19 12.88
N LYS A 5 -17.08 -0.08 12.47
CA LYS A 5 -17.19 -1.23 13.34
C LYS A 5 -16.09 -1.27 14.40
N ASN A 6 -14.88 -0.85 14.01
CA ASN A 6 -13.68 -0.99 14.83
C ASN A 6 -13.03 0.35 15.22
N TYR A 7 -13.41 1.46 14.57
CA TYR A 7 -12.82 2.77 14.76
C TYR A 7 -13.87 3.85 15.01
N LYS A 8 -13.50 4.91 15.70
CA LYS A 8 -14.30 6.15 15.76
C LYS A 8 -14.07 6.92 14.48
N VAL A 9 -15.10 7.06 13.67
CA VAL A 9 -15.02 7.70 12.35
C VAL A 9 -15.80 9.00 12.36
N LYS A 10 -15.20 10.07 11.85
CA LYS A 10 -15.86 11.33 11.49
C LYS A 10 -15.75 11.52 9.98
N VAL A 11 -16.82 11.94 9.35
CA VAL A 11 -16.88 12.21 7.91
C VAL A 11 -17.18 13.70 7.74
N LEU A 12 -16.33 14.41 7.00
CA LEU A 12 -16.56 15.79 6.58
C LEU A 12 -17.00 15.80 5.13
N GLU A 13 -18.15 16.40 4.86
CA GLU A 13 -18.72 16.57 3.50
C GLU A 13 -19.32 17.98 3.37
N GLN A 14 -19.05 18.64 2.25
CA GLN A 14 -19.56 20.01 2.02
C GLN A 14 -21.00 20.02 1.52
N ASP A 15 -21.36 19.02 0.71
CA ASP A 15 -22.68 18.90 0.12
C ASP A 15 -23.70 18.39 1.15
N HIS A 16 -24.73 19.20 1.42
CA HIS A 16 -25.75 18.87 2.41
C HIS A 16 -26.52 17.59 2.06
N THR A 17 -26.87 17.40 0.79
CA THR A 17 -27.60 16.21 0.34
C THR A 17 -26.77 14.93 0.47
N LYS A 18 -25.48 15.03 0.22
CA LYS A 18 -24.55 13.93 0.47
C LYS A 18 -24.38 13.64 1.95
N CYS A 19 -24.27 14.67 2.80
CA CYS A 19 -24.24 14.49 4.25
C CYS A 19 -25.44 13.68 4.75
N GLU A 20 -26.65 14.04 4.30
CA GLU A 20 -27.87 13.32 4.69
C GLU A 20 -27.89 11.88 4.18
N SER A 21 -27.44 11.65 2.94
CA SER A 21 -27.34 10.30 2.39
C SER A 21 -26.35 9.45 3.16
N ILE A 22 -25.13 9.98 3.38
CA ILE A 22 -24.08 9.27 4.13
C ILE A 22 -24.52 8.98 5.55
N ALA A 23 -25.21 9.92 6.21
CA ALA A 23 -25.69 9.74 7.59
C ALA A 23 -26.73 8.63 7.71
N LYS A 24 -27.51 8.36 6.66
CA LYS A 24 -28.48 7.24 6.64
C LYS A 24 -27.79 5.88 6.53
N ASP A 25 -26.63 5.82 5.88
CA ASP A 25 -25.89 4.59 5.62
C ASP A 25 -24.94 4.22 6.76
N LEU A 26 -24.67 5.16 7.67
CA LEU A 26 -23.74 4.98 8.79
C LEU A 26 -24.48 4.83 10.12
N ASN A 27 -23.96 3.95 10.99
CA ASN A 27 -24.59 3.67 12.28
C ASN A 27 -23.87 4.30 13.46
N LYS A 28 -22.55 4.46 13.39
CA LYS A 28 -21.72 4.94 14.49
C LYS A 28 -20.85 6.15 14.11
N ALA A 29 -20.59 6.35 12.83
CA ALA A 29 -19.80 7.47 12.36
C ALA A 29 -20.57 8.79 12.50
N ILE A 30 -19.85 9.85 12.82
CA ILE A 30 -20.39 11.22 12.89
C ILE A 30 -20.19 11.87 11.52
N VAL A 31 -21.28 12.39 10.93
CA VAL A 31 -21.23 13.12 9.67
C VAL A 31 -21.37 14.61 9.97
N LEU A 32 -20.39 15.38 9.52
CA LEU A 32 -20.30 16.82 9.74
C LEU A 32 -20.35 17.53 8.39
N LYS A 33 -21.15 18.57 8.26
CA LYS A 33 -21.16 19.43 7.09
C LYS A 33 -20.02 20.46 7.19
N GLY A 34 -19.07 20.38 6.26
CA GLY A 34 -17.97 21.33 6.21
C GLY A 34 -16.83 20.92 5.30
N SER A 35 -15.83 21.76 5.21
CA SER A 35 -14.63 21.56 4.42
C SER A 35 -13.50 20.97 5.27
N GLY A 36 -12.76 20.00 4.71
CA GLY A 36 -11.50 19.53 5.31
C GLY A 36 -10.37 20.58 5.34
N SER A 37 -10.54 21.71 4.66
CA SER A 37 -9.63 22.87 4.68
C SER A 37 -10.10 24.01 5.61
N ASP A 38 -11.15 23.81 6.37
CA ASP A 38 -11.62 24.77 7.38
C ASP A 38 -10.89 24.54 8.71
N GLU A 39 -10.01 25.48 9.07
CA GLU A 39 -9.18 25.39 10.27
C GLU A 39 -10.02 25.42 11.55
N GLU A 40 -11.05 26.28 11.61
CA GLU A 40 -11.89 26.42 12.80
C GLU A 40 -12.68 25.13 13.04
N LEU A 41 -13.24 24.57 11.98
CA LEU A 41 -13.94 23.30 12.06
C LEU A 41 -13.01 22.16 12.51
N LEU A 42 -11.81 22.05 11.93
CA LEU A 42 -10.87 20.99 12.31
C LEU A 42 -10.45 21.11 13.78
N ARG A 43 -10.24 22.33 14.28
CA ARG A 43 -9.93 22.57 15.71
C ARG A 43 -11.09 22.23 16.63
N SER A 44 -12.31 22.65 16.26
CA SER A 44 -13.52 22.34 17.06
C SER A 44 -13.78 20.83 17.16
N GLU A 45 -13.33 20.07 16.16
CA GLU A 45 -13.44 18.61 16.11
C GLU A 45 -12.23 17.88 16.71
N ASN A 46 -11.31 18.61 17.38
CA ASN A 46 -10.12 18.10 18.07
C ASN A 46 -9.18 17.33 17.14
N ILE A 47 -8.79 17.94 16.04
CA ILE A 47 -7.94 17.33 15.01
C ILE A 47 -6.61 16.79 15.58
N GLU A 48 -6.06 17.42 16.64
CA GLU A 48 -4.84 16.99 17.32
C GLU A 48 -4.94 15.61 17.98
N ASN A 49 -6.15 15.14 18.24
CA ASN A 49 -6.40 13.82 18.82
C ASN A 49 -6.76 12.76 17.76
N ILE A 50 -6.74 13.14 16.47
CA ILE A 50 -7.05 12.22 15.36
C ILE A 50 -5.81 11.41 14.99
N ASP A 51 -5.98 10.08 14.95
CA ASP A 51 -4.90 9.18 14.58
C ASP A 51 -4.59 9.23 13.07
N VAL A 52 -5.63 9.28 12.22
CA VAL A 52 -5.48 9.33 10.76
C VAL A 52 -6.50 10.30 10.17
N PHE A 53 -6.02 11.31 9.47
CA PHE A 53 -6.83 12.20 8.63
C PHE A 53 -6.74 11.75 7.17
N CYS A 54 -7.89 11.52 6.53
CA CYS A 54 -7.96 11.08 5.14
C CYS A 54 -8.63 12.15 4.28
N ALA A 55 -7.91 12.72 3.31
CA ALA A 55 -8.48 13.62 2.30
C ALA A 55 -8.75 12.85 1.00
N LEU A 56 -10.02 12.63 0.70
CA LEU A 56 -10.50 11.70 -0.33
C LEU A 56 -11.45 12.38 -1.31
N THR A 57 -11.29 13.68 -1.55
CA THR A 57 -12.11 14.41 -2.54
C THR A 57 -11.62 14.14 -3.97
N ASN A 58 -12.37 14.63 -4.97
CA ASN A 58 -11.98 14.53 -6.37
C ASN A 58 -10.95 15.60 -6.80
N ASP A 59 -10.59 16.52 -5.90
CA ASP A 59 -9.70 17.64 -6.16
C ASP A 59 -8.38 17.45 -5.43
N ASP A 60 -7.30 17.26 -6.20
CA ASP A 60 -5.98 16.93 -5.68
C ASP A 60 -5.41 18.06 -4.81
N GLU A 61 -5.59 19.31 -5.22
CA GLU A 61 -5.13 20.50 -4.50
C GLU A 61 -5.85 20.63 -3.15
N THR A 62 -7.16 20.43 -3.14
CA THR A 62 -7.94 20.40 -1.89
C THR A 62 -7.47 19.27 -0.98
N ASN A 63 -7.18 18.09 -1.51
CA ASN A 63 -6.68 16.97 -0.72
C ASN A 63 -5.31 17.29 -0.10
N ILE A 64 -4.40 17.88 -0.88
CA ILE A 64 -3.07 18.29 -0.40
C ILE A 64 -3.20 19.35 0.70
N MET A 65 -3.97 20.40 0.46
CA MET A 65 -4.10 21.52 1.40
C MET A 65 -4.80 21.09 2.70
N SER A 66 -5.84 20.28 2.62
CA SER A 66 -6.54 19.75 3.78
C SER A 66 -5.62 18.87 4.64
N ALA A 67 -4.85 17.98 4.01
CA ALA A 67 -3.91 17.12 4.72
C ALA A 67 -2.77 17.93 5.36
N PHE A 68 -2.22 18.92 4.64
CA PHE A 68 -1.21 19.83 5.18
C PHE A 68 -1.73 20.57 6.40
N LEU A 69 -2.94 21.12 6.32
CA LEU A 69 -3.59 21.82 7.42
C LEU A 69 -3.81 20.89 8.62
N ALA A 70 -4.39 19.70 8.37
CA ALA A 70 -4.60 18.70 9.42
C ALA A 70 -3.29 18.30 10.11
N LYS A 71 -2.21 18.10 9.34
CA LYS A 71 -0.89 17.77 9.87
C LYS A 71 -0.33 18.91 10.73
N LYS A 72 -0.44 20.15 10.26
CA LYS A 72 -0.03 21.36 10.99
C LYS A 72 -0.80 21.52 12.31
N LEU A 73 -2.07 21.12 12.32
CA LEU A 73 -2.95 21.19 13.49
C LEU A 73 -2.77 20.00 14.46
N GLY A 74 -1.91 19.03 14.14
CA GLY A 74 -1.52 17.97 15.05
C GLY A 74 -2.08 16.56 14.74
N ALA A 75 -2.75 16.36 13.61
CA ALA A 75 -3.12 15.01 13.18
C ALA A 75 -1.89 14.11 13.12
N LYS A 76 -1.96 12.90 13.69
CA LYS A 76 -0.79 12.00 13.81
C LYS A 76 -0.33 11.50 12.44
N LYS A 77 -1.27 11.13 11.57
CA LYS A 77 -1.00 10.69 10.20
C LYS A 77 -1.99 11.30 9.23
N THR A 78 -1.52 11.53 8.00
CA THR A 78 -2.33 12.04 6.90
C THR A 78 -2.25 11.11 5.70
N LEU A 79 -3.40 10.83 5.11
CA LEU A 79 -3.56 10.05 3.89
C LEU A 79 -4.33 10.87 2.86
N ILE A 80 -3.86 10.89 1.62
CA ILE A 80 -4.55 11.60 0.54
C ILE A 80 -4.70 10.72 -0.70
N ILE A 81 -5.76 10.97 -1.47
CA ILE A 81 -5.88 10.47 -2.84
C ILE A 81 -5.35 11.54 -3.79
N LEU A 82 -4.55 11.12 -4.77
CA LEU A 82 -4.04 11.95 -5.86
C LEU A 82 -4.32 11.27 -7.21
N ASN A 83 -5.06 11.96 -8.05
CA ASN A 83 -5.32 11.55 -9.43
C ASN A 83 -4.14 11.86 -10.34
N ASN A 84 -3.48 13.00 -10.13
CA ASN A 84 -2.27 13.38 -10.84
C ASN A 84 -1.02 12.91 -10.07
N TYR A 85 -0.43 11.82 -10.54
CA TYR A 85 0.75 11.23 -9.92
C TYR A 85 1.97 12.17 -9.85
N SER A 86 2.04 13.19 -10.71
CA SER A 86 3.16 14.15 -10.72
C SER A 86 3.27 14.90 -9.39
N TYR A 87 2.17 15.12 -8.67
CA TYR A 87 2.19 15.75 -7.35
C TYR A 87 2.95 14.95 -6.30
N ILE A 88 2.96 13.62 -6.39
CA ILE A 88 3.68 12.77 -5.42
C ILE A 88 5.19 13.06 -5.41
N ASN A 89 5.75 13.39 -6.58
CA ASN A 89 7.19 13.64 -6.71
C ASN A 89 7.62 15.02 -6.16
N ILE A 90 6.69 15.96 -6.06
CA ILE A 90 6.97 17.33 -5.61
C ILE A 90 6.53 17.60 -4.17
N LEU A 91 5.68 16.72 -3.59
CA LEU A 91 5.21 16.87 -2.22
C LEU A 91 6.33 16.53 -1.23
N PRO A 92 6.66 17.45 -0.30
CA PRO A 92 7.56 17.12 0.80
C PRO A 92 6.95 16.01 1.67
N LYS A 93 7.76 15.03 2.05
CA LYS A 93 7.32 13.91 2.93
C LYS A 93 6.79 14.37 4.30
N SER A 94 7.14 15.59 4.72
CA SER A 94 6.65 16.19 5.97
C SER A 94 5.19 16.68 5.89
N PHE A 95 4.63 16.82 4.67
CA PHE A 95 3.28 17.35 4.48
C PHE A 95 2.22 16.26 4.46
N VAL A 96 2.55 15.11 3.87
CA VAL A 96 1.64 13.99 3.70
C VAL A 96 2.39 12.70 4.00
N ASP A 97 1.84 11.87 4.89
CA ASP A 97 2.47 10.61 5.25
C ASP A 97 2.24 9.54 4.17
N LEU A 98 1.03 9.48 3.59
CA LEU A 98 0.68 8.46 2.61
C LEU A 98 -0.15 9.04 1.44
N PRO A 99 0.48 9.39 0.32
CA PRO A 99 -0.22 9.69 -0.92
C PRO A 99 -0.56 8.40 -1.67
N LEU A 100 -1.82 8.25 -2.08
CA LEU A 100 -2.34 7.11 -2.83
C LEU A 100 -2.80 7.55 -4.21
N SER A 101 -2.48 6.79 -5.26
CA SER A 101 -3.02 6.97 -6.60
C SER A 101 -4.01 5.84 -6.91
N PRO A 102 -5.32 6.13 -7.09
CA PRO A 102 -6.33 5.12 -7.42
C PRO A 102 -5.98 4.35 -8.70
N GLN A 103 -5.43 5.06 -9.70
CA GLN A 103 -5.04 4.45 -10.97
C GLN A 103 -3.95 3.38 -10.77
N ARG A 104 -2.92 3.67 -9.97
CA ARG A 104 -1.85 2.71 -9.70
C ARG A 104 -2.35 1.53 -8.88
N MET A 105 -3.20 1.79 -7.89
CA MET A 105 -3.83 0.72 -7.10
C MET A 105 -4.67 -0.20 -7.99
N THR A 106 -5.45 0.37 -8.92
CA THR A 106 -6.25 -0.41 -9.88
C THR A 106 -5.34 -1.24 -10.80
N VAL A 107 -4.28 -0.65 -11.35
CA VAL A 107 -3.32 -1.38 -12.18
C VAL A 107 -2.68 -2.52 -11.38
N SER A 108 -2.27 -2.28 -10.14
CA SER A 108 -1.70 -3.32 -9.27
C SER A 108 -2.68 -4.47 -9.02
N LEU A 109 -3.96 -4.16 -8.75
CA LEU A 109 -5.01 -5.17 -8.56
C LEU A 109 -5.28 -5.97 -9.83
N VAL A 110 -5.34 -5.31 -11.00
CA VAL A 110 -5.52 -5.99 -12.29
C VAL A 110 -4.32 -6.88 -12.59
N MET A 111 -3.10 -6.38 -12.38
CA MET A 111 -1.89 -7.18 -12.56
C MET A 111 -1.87 -8.38 -11.62
N GLN A 112 -2.24 -8.21 -10.37
CA GLN A 112 -2.38 -9.31 -9.41
C GLN A 112 -3.35 -10.38 -9.91
N HIS A 113 -4.50 -10.00 -10.49
CA HIS A 113 -5.48 -10.96 -11.03
C HIS A 113 -5.01 -11.62 -12.32
N LEU A 114 -4.26 -10.92 -13.17
CA LEU A 114 -3.72 -11.48 -14.41
C LEU A 114 -2.56 -12.43 -14.13
N THR A 115 -1.80 -12.20 -13.08
CA THR A 115 -0.65 -13.01 -12.69
C THR A 115 -1.01 -14.17 -11.75
N SER A 116 -2.24 -14.20 -11.19
CA SER A 116 -2.69 -15.23 -10.25
C SER A 116 -2.95 -16.61 -10.87
N VAL A 117 -2.69 -16.81 -12.17
CA VAL A 117 -2.95 -18.10 -12.84
C VAL A 117 -1.75 -19.07 -12.74
N ASP A 118 -0.59 -18.68 -12.23
CA ASP A 118 0.59 -19.51 -11.89
C ASP A 118 1.82 -18.62 -11.58
N MET A 119 1.59 -17.39 -11.13
CA MET A 119 2.67 -16.46 -10.88
C MET A 119 2.70 -15.93 -9.44
N PRO A 120 3.91 -15.60 -8.95
CA PRO A 120 4.08 -15.00 -7.64
C PRO A 120 3.27 -13.73 -7.49
N GLN A 121 2.64 -13.55 -6.33
CA GLN A 121 1.94 -12.31 -6.00
C GLN A 121 2.97 -11.16 -5.96
N GLU A 122 2.96 -10.31 -6.99
CA GLU A 122 3.75 -9.08 -6.97
C GLU A 122 3.12 -8.09 -5.97
N VAL A 123 3.60 -8.06 -4.76
CA VAL A 123 3.42 -6.89 -3.91
C VAL A 123 4.47 -5.87 -4.34
N LEU A 124 4.10 -5.02 -5.29
CA LEU A 124 4.92 -3.90 -5.75
C LEU A 124 5.05 -2.85 -4.63
N LEU A 125 5.92 -3.08 -3.69
CA LEU A 125 6.45 -2.03 -2.84
C LEU A 125 7.50 -1.25 -3.65
N LYS A 126 7.02 -0.35 -4.49
CA LYS A 126 7.91 0.58 -5.20
C LYS A 126 8.45 1.59 -4.20
N MET A 127 9.60 1.30 -3.63
CA MET A 127 10.33 2.28 -2.84
C MET A 127 10.85 3.39 -3.79
N ASN A 128 10.82 4.64 -3.35
CA ASN A 128 11.32 5.80 -4.12
C ASN A 128 12.81 5.71 -4.51
N SER A 129 13.48 4.64 -4.11
CA SER A 129 14.90 4.35 -4.36
C SER A 129 15.19 3.59 -5.66
N GLY A 130 14.15 3.23 -6.44
CA GLY A 130 14.31 2.37 -7.62
C GLY A 130 14.42 0.88 -7.30
N VAL A 131 14.31 0.49 -6.04
CA VAL A 131 14.24 -0.91 -5.61
C VAL A 131 12.79 -1.36 -5.61
N GLU A 132 12.50 -2.50 -6.20
CA GLU A 132 11.20 -3.16 -6.18
C GLU A 132 11.30 -4.42 -5.31
N ALA A 133 10.26 -4.72 -4.53
CA ALA A 133 10.13 -5.98 -3.81
C ALA A 133 9.08 -6.84 -4.52
N LEU A 134 9.43 -8.07 -4.80
CA LEU A 134 8.54 -9.07 -5.38
C LEU A 134 8.32 -10.19 -4.38
N GLU A 135 7.07 -10.62 -4.22
CA GLU A 135 6.74 -11.82 -3.49
C GLU A 135 6.40 -12.93 -4.49
N GLY A 136 6.98 -14.11 -4.31
CA GLY A 136 6.71 -15.28 -5.13
C GLY A 136 6.58 -16.54 -4.30
N VAL A 137 5.72 -17.46 -4.75
CA VAL A 137 5.60 -18.80 -4.16
C VAL A 137 6.22 -19.81 -5.11
N ILE A 138 7.11 -20.66 -4.61
CA ILE A 138 7.67 -21.75 -5.42
C ILE A 138 6.68 -22.93 -5.40
N HIS A 139 6.02 -23.16 -6.50
CA HIS A 139 5.16 -24.32 -6.66
C HIS A 139 5.93 -25.53 -7.16
N PHE A 140 5.59 -26.72 -6.64
CA PHE A 140 6.23 -27.97 -7.08
C PHE A 140 5.70 -28.39 -8.44
N ASN A 141 6.57 -28.36 -9.44
CA ASN A 141 6.32 -28.86 -10.79
C ASN A 141 7.57 -29.55 -11.38
N ASN A 142 7.54 -29.97 -12.62
CA ASN A 142 8.67 -30.63 -13.24
C ASN A 142 9.92 -29.76 -13.39
N ASP A 143 9.74 -28.43 -13.49
CA ASP A 143 10.82 -27.47 -13.70
C ASP A 143 11.43 -27.03 -12.36
N THR A 144 10.64 -27.04 -11.29
CA THR A 144 11.06 -26.57 -9.95
C THR A 144 11.43 -27.69 -8.98
N LYS A 145 11.17 -28.96 -9.33
CA LYS A 145 11.37 -30.10 -8.41
C LYS A 145 12.78 -30.17 -7.81
N ASP A 146 13.82 -29.81 -8.59
CA ASP A 146 15.22 -29.86 -8.18
C ASP A 146 15.65 -28.69 -7.26
N LEU A 147 14.78 -27.67 -7.13
CA LEU A 147 15.00 -26.56 -6.22
C LEU A 147 14.67 -26.94 -4.77
N PHE A 148 13.74 -27.89 -4.57
CA PHE A 148 13.32 -28.30 -3.23
C PHE A 148 14.41 -29.11 -2.53
N GLY A 149 14.77 -28.69 -1.32
CA GLY A 149 15.89 -29.26 -0.58
C GLY A 149 17.27 -28.73 -1.00
N SER A 150 17.34 -27.93 -2.08
CA SER A 150 18.56 -27.23 -2.46
C SER A 150 18.77 -25.98 -1.59
N LYS A 151 20.02 -25.51 -1.50
CA LYS A 151 20.31 -24.25 -0.82
C LYS A 151 19.73 -23.06 -1.61
N TYR A 152 19.20 -22.04 -0.90
CA TYR A 152 18.59 -20.87 -1.54
C TYR A 152 19.56 -20.11 -2.47
N VAL A 153 20.86 -20.17 -2.20
CA VAL A 153 21.91 -19.53 -3.02
C VAL A 153 21.97 -20.09 -4.45
N LEU A 154 21.37 -21.26 -4.70
CA LEU A 154 21.27 -21.89 -6.02
C LEU A 154 20.02 -21.46 -6.79
N LEU A 155 19.17 -20.61 -6.20
CA LEU A 155 18.02 -20.08 -6.93
C LEU A 155 18.49 -19.23 -8.11
N PRO A 156 17.90 -19.41 -9.31
CA PRO A 156 18.26 -18.63 -10.49
C PRO A 156 17.63 -17.22 -10.44
N LEU A 157 18.07 -16.43 -9.49
CA LEU A 157 17.62 -15.05 -9.33
C LEU A 157 18.30 -14.11 -10.34
N PRO A 158 17.63 -13.04 -10.80
CA PRO A 158 18.22 -12.03 -11.67
C PRO A 158 19.48 -11.39 -11.07
N GLU A 159 20.44 -10.98 -11.90
CA GLU A 159 21.73 -10.42 -11.47
C GLU A 159 21.63 -9.24 -10.50
N ASN A 160 20.59 -8.41 -10.62
CA ASN A 160 20.37 -7.23 -9.78
C ASN A 160 19.35 -7.49 -8.66
N SER A 161 19.21 -8.72 -8.21
CA SER A 161 18.25 -9.09 -7.19
C SER A 161 18.90 -9.78 -5.99
N VAL A 162 18.21 -9.73 -4.87
CA VAL A 162 18.61 -10.41 -3.64
C VAL A 162 17.38 -10.98 -2.93
N LEU A 163 17.49 -12.21 -2.45
CA LEU A 163 16.48 -12.79 -1.57
C LEU A 163 16.53 -12.09 -0.22
N GLY A 164 15.48 -11.38 0.13
CA GLY A 164 15.39 -10.61 1.37
C GLY A 164 14.84 -11.42 2.55
N SER A 165 13.85 -12.28 2.28
CA SER A 165 13.21 -13.11 3.31
C SER A 165 12.48 -14.28 2.68
N ILE A 166 12.30 -15.35 3.46
CA ILE A 166 11.37 -16.44 3.16
C ILE A 166 10.27 -16.44 4.24
N TYR A 167 9.02 -16.42 3.81
CA TYR A 167 7.90 -16.61 4.73
C TYR A 167 7.45 -18.07 4.65
N ARG A 168 7.56 -18.80 5.77
CA ARG A 168 7.28 -20.23 5.91
C ARG A 168 6.52 -20.48 7.21
N ASN A 169 5.40 -21.16 7.14
CA ASN A 169 4.61 -21.57 8.31
C ASN A 169 4.32 -20.41 9.29
N GLY A 170 3.96 -19.24 8.78
CA GLY A 170 3.62 -18.07 9.61
C GLY A 170 4.83 -17.30 10.16
N LYS A 171 6.06 -17.61 9.74
CA LYS A 171 7.29 -16.97 10.23
C LYS A 171 8.13 -16.44 9.09
N ASN A 172 8.72 -15.26 9.30
CA ASN A 172 9.76 -14.73 8.43
C ASN A 172 11.12 -15.34 8.80
N ILE A 173 11.81 -15.86 7.80
CA ILE A 173 13.14 -16.45 7.89
C ILE A 173 14.10 -15.59 7.08
N ILE A 174 15.14 -15.08 7.72
CA ILE A 174 16.22 -14.36 7.04
C ILE A 174 17.12 -15.41 6.36
N PRO A 175 17.42 -15.27 5.05
CA PRO A 175 18.27 -16.21 4.36
C PRO A 175 19.65 -16.35 4.99
N SER A 176 20.09 -17.58 5.18
CA SER A 176 21.44 -17.95 5.61
C SER A 176 21.99 -19.00 4.66
N ASP A 177 23.31 -19.08 4.50
CA ASP A 177 23.96 -19.96 3.50
C ASP A 177 23.55 -21.44 3.56
N ASP A 178 23.03 -21.88 4.70
CA ASP A 178 22.55 -23.25 4.90
C ASP A 178 21.04 -23.41 4.75
N LEU A 179 20.33 -22.31 4.47
CA LEU A 179 18.87 -22.36 4.33
C LEU A 179 18.50 -23.12 3.05
N THR A 180 17.64 -24.13 3.21
CA THR A 180 17.07 -24.91 2.09
C THR A 180 15.66 -24.46 1.75
N ILE A 181 15.31 -24.58 0.48
CA ILE A 181 13.99 -24.28 -0.03
C ILE A 181 13.03 -25.43 0.26
N GLU A 182 11.85 -25.11 0.75
CA GLU A 182 10.75 -26.04 1.00
C GLU A 182 9.51 -25.70 0.17
N ARG A 183 8.57 -26.64 0.12
CA ARG A 183 7.29 -26.42 -0.59
C ARG A 183 6.51 -25.31 0.09
N ASP A 184 5.83 -24.51 -0.74
CA ASP A 184 4.99 -23.39 -0.30
C ASP A 184 5.77 -22.28 0.42
N ASP A 185 7.08 -22.20 0.21
CA ASP A 185 7.86 -21.04 0.62
C ASP A 185 7.45 -19.81 -0.18
N HIS A 186 7.14 -18.74 0.53
CA HIS A 186 6.96 -17.42 -0.05
C HIS A 186 8.29 -16.69 -0.03
N LEU A 187 8.82 -16.40 -1.19
CA LEU A 187 10.09 -15.68 -1.35
C LEU A 187 9.83 -14.20 -1.49
N ILE A 188 10.52 -13.38 -0.73
CA ILE A 188 10.54 -11.92 -0.89
C ILE A 188 11.87 -11.54 -1.51
N VAL A 189 11.85 -11.13 -2.78
CA VAL A 189 13.03 -10.79 -3.56
C VAL A 189 13.06 -9.28 -3.81
N PHE A 190 14.16 -8.63 -3.49
CA PHE A 190 14.40 -7.24 -3.81
C PHE A 190 15.18 -7.15 -5.14
N ILE A 191 14.70 -6.28 -6.03
CA ILE A 191 15.31 -6.06 -7.35
C ILE A 191 15.67 -4.59 -7.46
N ASN A 192 16.91 -4.31 -7.89
CA ASN A 192 17.38 -2.95 -8.15
C ASN A 192 17.43 -2.70 -9.66
N GLY A 193 16.66 -1.70 -10.12
CA GLY A 193 16.63 -1.30 -11.52
C GLY A 193 15.53 -1.94 -12.35
N LYS A 194 15.56 -1.68 -13.67
CA LYS A 194 14.65 -2.31 -14.66
C LYS A 194 15.22 -3.68 -15.04
N THR A 195 14.77 -4.70 -14.34
CA THR A 195 15.05 -6.09 -14.73
C THR A 195 13.91 -6.60 -15.60
N ASP A 196 14.25 -7.46 -16.55
CA ASP A 196 13.23 -8.15 -17.34
C ASP A 196 12.47 -9.10 -16.40
N LYS A 197 11.26 -8.67 -16.01
CA LYS A 197 10.41 -9.38 -15.04
C LYS A 197 10.05 -10.79 -15.50
N LEU A 198 10.14 -11.04 -16.80
CA LEU A 198 9.87 -12.36 -17.40
C LEU A 198 10.87 -13.43 -16.94
N SER A 199 12.08 -13.05 -16.53
CA SER A 199 13.08 -14.02 -16.05
C SER A 199 12.75 -14.62 -14.67
N LEU A 200 11.90 -13.95 -13.87
CA LEU A 200 11.42 -14.46 -12.58
C LEU A 200 10.21 -15.39 -12.70
N ILE A 201 9.57 -15.40 -13.87
CA ILE A 201 8.34 -16.15 -14.15
C ILE A 201 8.63 -17.65 -14.45
N HIS A 202 9.88 -17.99 -14.69
CA HIS A 202 10.30 -19.34 -15.05
C HIS A 202 11.03 -20.08 -13.91
N ILE A 203 10.84 -19.66 -12.65
CA ILE A 203 11.32 -20.41 -11.49
C ILE A 203 10.27 -21.37 -10.97
#